data_e14869598f3b564f230be3dc28d52f49
#
_entry.id   e14869598f3b564f230be3dc28d52f49
#
_cell.length_a   1.000
_cell.length_b   1.000
_cell.length_c   1.000
_cell.angle_alpha   90.00
_cell.angle_beta   90.00
_cell.angle_gamma   90.00
#
_symmetry.space_group_name_H-M   'P 1'
#
loop_
_entity.id
_entity.type
_entity.pdbx_description
1 polymer ?
#
loop_
_entity_poly.entity_id
_entity_poly.type
_entity_poly.pdbx_seq_one_letter_code
_entity_poly.pdbx_strand_id
1 'polypeptide(L)'
;MHVADTAPVRAGQSRVGLLIVGGGVMGLWAAVRAERRGIDTLLIDSGQIGRGASGGLMGALMPHMPDNWSDKKQFQFEALVSLEEEIASLERETGVLAGYRRSGRLIPLPKPHLRVIAEKHEKEAGERWIAGGRSFAWSVRDASPCGNDWPAAEHAASGLVFDTLAAHVFPRRVSALLGAFLRSARHVRIREGAELDRFDAARGIATLSTGEEVAFGHAIVAAGYRSFPILEALGAPLPRPLGQPVKGQAALLAADIDPDLPLLYLDGLYVVPHEGGRVAVGSTSENRFADPFSTDAQLDEVVARARVLAPVLENAEVVERWAGLRPKAIDRDPMVGEHPDHRNVIALTGGFKVSFGLAHRLADAALQAVEGGTPVLPTSFHLSSHVAVASR
;
A
#
# COMPACT_ATOMS: atom_id res chain seq x y z
N MET A 1 27.15 -26.60 -2.40
CA MET A 1 27.97 -25.46 -2.84
C MET A 1 28.08 -25.53 -4.36
N HIS A 2 27.08 -25.02 -5.09
CA HIS A 2 27.09 -24.94 -6.55
C HIS A 2 27.49 -23.51 -6.92
N VAL A 3 28.71 -23.35 -7.39
CA VAL A 3 29.19 -22.12 -8.02
C VAL A 3 28.47 -22.02 -9.36
N ALA A 4 27.52 -21.07 -9.47
CA ALA A 4 26.87 -20.74 -10.72
C ALA A 4 27.95 -20.18 -11.68
N ASP A 5 28.05 -20.79 -12.84
CA ASP A 5 28.94 -20.42 -13.94
C ASP A 5 28.68 -18.97 -14.35
N THR A 6 29.61 -18.06 -14.04
CA THR A 6 29.45 -16.64 -14.27
C THR A 6 29.94 -16.28 -15.66
N ALA A 7 29.03 -16.12 -16.61
CA ALA A 7 29.34 -15.52 -17.89
C ALA A 7 30.02 -14.16 -17.73
N PRO A 8 31.03 -13.80 -18.53
CA PRO A 8 31.74 -12.54 -18.41
C PRO A 8 30.84 -11.32 -18.70
N VAL A 9 30.91 -10.30 -17.83
CA VAL A 9 30.20 -9.03 -17.97
C VAL A 9 30.73 -8.29 -19.22
N ARG A 10 29.85 -7.96 -20.15
CA ARG A 10 30.20 -7.14 -21.33
C ARG A 10 30.41 -5.68 -20.95
N ALA A 11 31.26 -4.96 -21.71
CA ALA A 11 31.44 -3.53 -21.53
C ALA A 11 30.08 -2.79 -21.65
N GLY A 12 29.68 -2.01 -20.62
CA GLY A 12 28.37 -1.35 -20.54
C GLY A 12 27.27 -2.14 -19.83
N GLN A 13 27.59 -3.33 -19.26
CA GLN A 13 26.65 -4.14 -18.48
C GLN A 13 26.96 -4.01 -16.99
N SER A 14 25.97 -3.58 -16.19
CA SER A 14 26.05 -3.65 -14.73
C SER A 14 25.48 -4.97 -14.22
N ARG A 15 25.97 -5.49 -13.09
CA ARG A 15 25.48 -6.71 -12.47
C ARG A 15 25.08 -6.46 -11.02
N VAL A 16 23.96 -7.06 -10.61
CA VAL A 16 23.44 -6.99 -9.23
C VAL A 16 22.91 -8.34 -8.77
N GLY A 17 22.91 -8.58 -7.47
CA GLY A 17 22.26 -9.75 -6.88
C GLY A 17 20.74 -9.67 -7.04
N LEU A 18 20.18 -8.48 -6.80
CA LEU A 18 18.74 -8.21 -6.87
C LEU A 18 18.45 -6.94 -7.69
N LEU A 19 17.53 -7.06 -8.65
CA LEU A 19 16.93 -5.92 -9.33
C LEU A 19 15.52 -5.69 -8.78
N ILE A 20 15.19 -4.47 -8.34
CA ILE A 20 13.82 -4.07 -7.97
C ILE A 20 13.29 -3.13 -9.03
N VAL A 21 12.19 -3.51 -9.69
CA VAL A 21 11.54 -2.70 -10.73
C VAL A 21 10.33 -1.99 -10.15
N GLY A 22 10.44 -0.67 -9.94
CA GLY A 22 9.42 0.20 -9.38
C GLY A 22 9.73 0.68 -7.96
N GLY A 23 9.81 1.99 -7.80
CA GLY A 23 10.10 2.72 -6.55
C GLY A 23 8.84 3.21 -5.81
N GLY A 24 7.70 2.52 -5.96
CA GLY A 24 6.52 2.73 -5.11
C GLY A 24 6.72 2.18 -3.71
N VAL A 25 5.73 2.33 -2.82
CA VAL A 25 5.82 1.89 -1.41
C VAL A 25 6.25 0.42 -1.26
N MET A 26 5.81 -0.47 -2.15
CA MET A 26 6.20 -1.87 -2.12
C MET A 26 7.67 -2.08 -2.49
N GLY A 27 8.14 -1.47 -3.58
CA GLY A 27 9.54 -1.55 -3.99
C GLY A 27 10.48 -0.87 -3.01
N LEU A 28 10.08 0.25 -2.42
CA LEU A 28 10.86 0.92 -1.38
C LEU A 28 11.01 0.06 -0.12
N TRP A 29 9.94 -0.60 0.36
CA TRP A 29 10.06 -1.55 1.47
C TRP A 29 10.91 -2.77 1.11
N ALA A 30 10.81 -3.29 -0.12
CA ALA A 30 11.67 -4.37 -0.58
C ALA A 30 13.15 -3.93 -0.56
N ALA A 31 13.45 -2.70 -1.00
CA ALA A 31 14.79 -2.15 -0.95
C ALA A 31 15.31 -1.98 0.48
N VAL A 32 14.48 -1.48 1.43
CA VAL A 32 14.84 -1.41 2.85
C VAL A 32 15.14 -2.79 3.43
N ARG A 33 14.33 -3.79 3.08
CA ARG A 33 14.57 -5.18 3.52
C ARG A 33 15.83 -5.79 2.88
N ALA A 34 16.12 -5.46 1.63
CA ALA A 34 17.35 -5.89 0.94
C ALA A 34 18.60 -5.27 1.60
N GLU A 35 18.56 -3.95 1.91
CA GLU A 35 19.65 -3.28 2.63
C GLU A 35 19.95 -3.94 3.98
N ARG A 36 18.91 -4.19 4.79
CA ARG A 36 19.04 -4.84 6.10
C ARG A 36 19.58 -6.27 6.03
N ARG A 37 19.46 -6.93 4.86
CA ARG A 37 20.00 -8.27 4.58
C ARG A 37 21.34 -8.26 3.87
N GLY A 38 21.87 -7.08 3.53
CA GLY A 38 23.16 -6.95 2.83
C GLY A 38 23.14 -7.44 1.38
N ILE A 39 21.99 -7.42 0.71
CA ILE A 39 21.83 -7.90 -0.67
C ILE A 39 22.20 -6.77 -1.64
N ASP A 40 23.22 -7.00 -2.51
CA ASP A 40 23.57 -6.04 -3.57
C ASP A 40 22.39 -5.84 -4.51
N THR A 41 21.80 -4.63 -4.45
CA THR A 41 20.50 -4.34 -5.05
C THR A 41 20.55 -3.05 -5.87
N LEU A 42 19.90 -3.10 -7.03
CA LEU A 42 19.53 -1.91 -7.80
C LEU A 42 18.01 -1.76 -7.83
N LEU A 43 17.49 -0.65 -7.31
CA LEU A 43 16.11 -0.27 -7.51
C LEU A 43 16.04 0.73 -8.66
N ILE A 44 15.19 0.45 -9.65
CA ILE A 44 14.91 1.34 -10.78
C ILE A 44 13.46 1.84 -10.75
N ASP A 45 13.25 3.09 -11.13
CA ASP A 45 11.92 3.66 -11.36
C ASP A 45 11.93 4.51 -12.63
N SER A 46 10.89 4.43 -13.44
CA SER A 46 10.75 5.21 -14.68
C SER A 46 10.59 6.73 -14.45
N GLY A 47 10.20 7.11 -13.24
CA GLY A 47 10.09 8.49 -12.77
C GLY A 47 10.89 8.69 -11.49
N GLN A 48 10.27 9.38 -10.54
CA GLN A 48 10.79 9.55 -9.17
C GLN A 48 10.14 8.54 -8.22
N ILE A 49 10.91 8.05 -7.24
CA ILE A 49 10.39 7.17 -6.20
C ILE A 49 9.19 7.79 -5.46
N GLY A 50 8.20 6.96 -5.14
CA GLY A 50 7.00 7.39 -4.41
C GLY A 50 6.01 8.23 -5.21
N ARG A 51 6.22 8.51 -6.50
CA ARG A 51 5.37 9.41 -7.31
C ARG A 51 4.19 8.73 -8.00
N GLY A 52 4.14 7.41 -8.08
CA GLY A 52 2.98 6.67 -8.61
C GLY A 52 1.77 6.73 -7.66
N ALA A 53 1.04 5.64 -7.52
CA ALA A 53 -0.08 5.53 -6.56
C ALA A 53 0.34 5.86 -5.11
N SER A 54 1.62 5.66 -4.79
CA SER A 54 2.21 5.98 -3.49
C SER A 54 2.35 7.48 -3.21
N GLY A 55 2.23 8.33 -4.24
CA GLY A 55 2.20 9.80 -4.11
C GLY A 55 0.84 10.37 -3.75
N GLY A 56 -0.15 9.51 -3.42
CA GLY A 56 -1.49 9.92 -3.02
C GLY A 56 -1.56 10.66 -1.68
N LEU A 57 -2.76 11.06 -1.29
CA LEU A 57 -2.99 11.95 -0.16
C LEU A 57 -3.54 11.25 1.08
N MET A 58 -4.20 10.09 0.93
CA MET A 58 -5.05 9.53 1.99
C MET A 58 -4.29 8.90 3.16
N GLY A 59 -3.58 7.82 2.92
CA GLY A 59 -2.79 7.12 3.93
C GLY A 59 -3.57 6.41 5.04
N ALA A 60 -4.85 6.15 4.87
CA ALA A 60 -5.66 5.40 5.83
C ALA A 60 -5.17 3.95 5.95
N LEU A 61 -4.88 3.51 7.17
CA LEU A 61 -4.44 2.17 7.54
C LEU A 61 -5.57 1.50 8.32
N MET A 62 -6.52 0.92 7.60
CA MET A 62 -7.72 0.37 8.21
C MET A 62 -7.70 -1.15 8.26
N PRO A 63 -8.04 -1.75 9.41
CA PRO A 63 -8.25 -3.18 9.49
C PRO A 63 -9.51 -3.61 8.72
N HIS A 64 -9.52 -4.85 8.26
CA HIS A 64 -10.76 -5.52 7.88
C HIS A 64 -11.71 -5.63 9.07
N MET A 65 -13.00 -5.76 8.79
CA MET A 65 -13.98 -6.04 9.84
C MET A 65 -13.62 -7.34 10.58
N PRO A 66 -13.82 -7.41 11.90
CA PRO A 66 -13.35 -8.55 12.72
C PRO A 66 -14.16 -9.84 12.51
N ASP A 67 -15.27 -9.79 11.77
CA ASP A 67 -16.10 -10.94 11.43
C ASP A 67 -15.39 -11.93 10.48
N ASN A 68 -15.89 -13.16 10.41
CA ASN A 68 -15.43 -14.19 9.45
C ASN A 68 -13.89 -14.24 9.38
N TRP A 69 -13.24 -14.44 10.54
CA TRP A 69 -11.79 -14.39 10.65
C TRP A 69 -11.10 -15.39 9.71
N SER A 70 -10.03 -14.96 9.06
CA SER A 70 -9.31 -15.74 8.06
C SER A 70 -7.82 -15.40 8.08
N ASP A 71 -7.00 -16.20 7.40
CA ASP A 71 -5.55 -15.96 7.28
C ASP A 71 -5.23 -14.58 6.70
N LYS A 72 -6.06 -14.07 5.77
CA LYS A 72 -5.91 -12.71 5.23
C LYS A 72 -6.10 -11.64 6.32
N LYS A 73 -7.13 -11.79 7.14
CA LYS A 73 -7.41 -10.84 8.23
C LYS A 73 -6.35 -10.92 9.32
N GLN A 74 -5.88 -12.14 9.62
CA GLN A 74 -4.76 -12.36 10.54
C GLN A 74 -3.49 -11.69 10.02
N PHE A 75 -3.12 -11.92 8.77
CA PHE A 75 -1.95 -11.30 8.15
C PHE A 75 -2.03 -9.77 8.17
N GLN A 76 -3.19 -9.19 7.83
CA GLN A 76 -3.39 -7.75 7.87
C GLN A 76 -3.32 -7.20 9.29
N PHE A 77 -3.94 -7.88 10.25
CA PHE A 77 -3.90 -7.50 11.66
C PHE A 77 -2.46 -7.41 12.17
N GLU A 78 -1.69 -8.48 11.98
CA GLU A 78 -0.28 -8.52 12.38
C GLU A 78 0.56 -7.47 11.64
N ALA A 79 0.29 -7.22 10.36
CA ALA A 79 0.97 -6.18 9.60
C ALA A 79 0.67 -4.79 10.17
N LEU A 80 -0.59 -4.47 10.45
CA LEU A 80 -0.95 -3.18 11.04
C LEU A 80 -0.35 -2.98 12.44
N VAL A 81 -0.24 -4.04 13.23
CA VAL A 81 0.39 -3.99 14.56
C VAL A 81 1.90 -3.74 14.45
N SER A 82 2.59 -4.49 13.58
CA SER A 82 4.05 -4.39 13.44
C SER A 82 4.52 -3.12 12.73
N LEU A 83 3.70 -2.51 11.87
CA LEU A 83 4.06 -1.33 11.10
C LEU A 83 4.43 -0.13 11.99
N GLU A 84 3.83 0.00 13.15
CA GLU A 84 4.10 1.07 14.11
C GLU A 84 5.59 1.11 14.51
N GLU A 85 6.13 -0.02 14.94
CA GLU A 85 7.55 -0.11 15.33
C GLU A 85 8.49 -0.03 14.12
N GLU A 86 8.10 -0.58 12.98
CA GLU A 86 8.89 -0.47 11.74
C GLU A 86 9.08 0.99 11.32
N ILE A 87 8.01 1.79 11.36
CA ILE A 87 8.09 3.22 11.07
C ILE A 87 8.90 3.94 12.14
N ALA A 88 8.60 3.71 13.41
CA ALA A 88 9.32 4.35 14.52
C ALA A 88 10.83 4.07 14.48
N SER A 89 11.24 2.84 14.10
CA SER A 89 12.66 2.50 13.92
C SER A 89 13.30 3.33 12.82
N LEU A 90 12.67 3.41 11.65
CA LEU A 90 13.19 4.20 10.53
C LEU A 90 13.22 5.71 10.83
N GLU A 91 12.23 6.23 11.54
CA GLU A 91 12.19 7.63 12.00
C GLU A 91 13.36 7.94 12.93
N ARG A 92 13.68 7.04 13.88
CA ARG A 92 14.86 7.17 14.75
C ARG A 92 16.17 7.13 13.97
N GLU A 93 16.27 6.26 12.95
CA GLU A 93 17.47 6.10 12.14
C GLU A 93 17.71 7.29 11.19
N THR A 94 16.65 7.92 10.70
CA THR A 94 16.75 8.93 9.63
C THR A 94 16.46 10.36 10.08
N GLY A 95 15.74 10.54 11.18
CA GLY A 95 15.19 11.84 11.61
C GLY A 95 14.00 12.34 10.75
N VAL A 96 13.51 11.54 9.79
CA VAL A 96 12.38 11.91 8.92
C VAL A 96 11.10 11.29 9.46
N LEU A 97 10.05 12.10 9.62
CA LEU A 97 8.77 11.64 10.17
C LEU A 97 7.81 11.23 9.05
N ALA A 98 7.18 10.07 9.19
CA ALA A 98 6.15 9.54 8.29
C ALA A 98 4.76 10.16 8.52
N GLY A 99 4.56 10.82 9.65
CA GLY A 99 3.24 11.25 10.10
C GLY A 99 2.35 10.07 10.50
N TYR A 100 2.96 9.01 11.04
CA TYR A 100 2.21 7.85 11.54
C TYR A 100 1.47 8.19 12.83
N ARG A 101 0.15 7.87 12.86
CA ARG A 101 -0.69 8.05 14.04
C ARG A 101 -1.69 6.91 14.17
N ARG A 102 -1.67 6.25 15.33
CA ARG A 102 -2.69 5.26 15.69
C ARG A 102 -3.81 5.94 16.49
N SER A 103 -4.47 6.89 15.86
CA SER A 103 -5.59 7.64 16.44
C SER A 103 -6.95 6.92 16.33
N GLY A 104 -6.99 5.80 15.59
CA GLY A 104 -8.19 5.03 15.40
C GLY A 104 -9.06 5.51 14.23
N ARG A 105 -10.28 4.94 14.16
CA ARG A 105 -11.27 5.22 13.15
C ARG A 105 -12.65 5.35 13.77
N LEU A 106 -13.44 6.33 13.33
CA LEU A 106 -14.87 6.45 13.62
C LEU A 106 -15.69 6.01 12.41
N ILE A 107 -16.66 5.14 12.63
CA ILE A 107 -17.60 4.66 11.62
C ILE A 107 -19.02 5.00 12.09
N PRO A 108 -19.66 6.05 11.56
CA PRO A 108 -21.03 6.37 11.89
C PRO A 108 -21.99 5.24 11.53
N LEU A 109 -23.03 5.06 12.34
CA LEU A 109 -24.09 4.07 12.16
C LEU A 109 -25.44 4.79 11.93
N PRO A 110 -25.75 5.16 10.68
CA PRO A 110 -26.94 5.93 10.38
C PRO A 110 -28.25 5.13 10.52
N LYS A 111 -28.18 3.80 10.64
CA LYS A 111 -29.36 2.92 10.68
C LYS A 111 -29.25 1.89 11.80
N PRO A 112 -30.37 1.54 12.49
CA PRO A 112 -30.34 0.60 13.63
C PRO A 112 -29.74 -0.77 13.34
N HIS A 113 -29.98 -1.35 12.16
CA HIS A 113 -29.44 -2.66 11.81
C HIS A 113 -27.91 -2.67 11.71
N LEU A 114 -27.28 -1.53 11.38
CA LEU A 114 -25.80 -1.39 11.36
C LEU A 114 -25.23 -1.45 12.77
N ARG A 115 -25.96 -0.94 13.78
CA ARG A 115 -25.56 -1.05 15.18
C ARG A 115 -25.54 -2.52 15.64
N VAL A 116 -26.57 -3.29 15.30
CA VAL A 116 -26.63 -4.72 15.64
C VAL A 116 -25.43 -5.48 15.05
N ILE A 117 -25.06 -5.18 13.81
CA ILE A 117 -23.87 -5.77 13.16
C ILE A 117 -22.58 -5.31 13.89
N ALA A 118 -22.49 -4.03 14.23
CA ALA A 118 -21.32 -3.47 14.90
C ALA A 118 -21.11 -4.07 16.31
N GLU A 119 -22.17 -4.32 17.07
CA GLU A 119 -22.15 -4.96 18.40
C GLU A 119 -21.69 -6.44 18.31
N LYS A 120 -22.02 -7.13 17.22
CA LYS A 120 -21.47 -8.46 16.93
C LYS A 120 -19.96 -8.37 16.68
N HIS A 121 -19.51 -7.41 15.85
CA HIS A 121 -18.10 -7.19 15.57
C HIS A 121 -17.30 -6.79 16.81
N GLU A 122 -17.90 -6.10 17.79
CA GLU A 122 -17.25 -5.76 19.04
C GLU A 122 -16.82 -7.02 19.82
N LYS A 123 -17.68 -8.03 19.89
CA LYS A 123 -17.35 -9.30 20.52
C LYS A 123 -16.24 -10.03 19.77
N GLU A 124 -16.34 -10.10 18.45
CA GLU A 124 -15.36 -10.78 17.60
C GLU A 124 -13.99 -10.08 17.66
N ALA A 125 -13.93 -8.74 17.72
CA ALA A 125 -12.71 -8.00 17.92
C ALA A 125 -12.07 -8.28 19.29
N GLY A 126 -12.85 -8.35 20.34
CA GLY A 126 -12.39 -8.68 21.70
C GLY A 126 -11.68 -10.03 21.77
N GLU A 127 -12.06 -10.99 20.90
CA GLU A 127 -11.43 -12.30 20.83
C GLU A 127 -10.18 -12.34 19.93
N ARG A 128 -10.11 -11.48 18.89
CA ARG A 128 -9.17 -11.58 17.78
C ARG A 128 -8.08 -10.50 17.77
N TRP A 129 -8.41 -9.29 18.23
CA TRP A 129 -7.51 -8.16 18.12
C TRP A 129 -6.55 -8.05 19.30
N ILE A 130 -5.80 -9.13 19.54
CA ILE A 130 -4.83 -9.25 20.64
C ILE A 130 -3.49 -9.69 20.04
N ALA A 131 -2.43 -8.93 20.26
CA ALA A 131 -1.08 -9.25 19.82
C ALA A 131 -0.02 -8.64 20.75
N GLY A 132 1.01 -9.42 21.11
CA GLY A 132 2.14 -8.94 21.88
C GLY A 132 1.78 -8.32 23.23
N GLY A 133 0.73 -8.82 23.91
CA GLY A 133 0.23 -8.26 25.17
C GLY A 133 -0.58 -6.97 25.02
N ARG A 134 -0.85 -6.52 23.79
CA ARG A 134 -1.71 -5.36 23.45
C ARG A 134 -3.06 -5.87 22.95
N SER A 135 -4.13 -5.20 23.36
CA SER A 135 -5.47 -5.41 22.85
C SER A 135 -5.96 -4.15 22.12
N PHE A 136 -6.68 -4.36 21.03
CA PHE A 136 -7.30 -3.29 20.28
C PHE A 136 -8.81 -3.46 20.32
N ALA A 137 -9.52 -2.35 20.37
CA ALA A 137 -10.96 -2.35 20.56
C ALA A 137 -11.69 -1.96 19.27
N TRP A 138 -12.82 -2.59 19.07
CA TRP A 138 -13.91 -2.14 18.23
C TRP A 138 -15.07 -1.85 19.17
N SER A 139 -15.34 -0.59 19.48
CA SER A 139 -16.31 -0.20 20.51
C SER A 139 -17.51 0.50 19.89
N VAL A 140 -18.72 0.01 20.17
CA VAL A 140 -19.96 0.70 19.78
C VAL A 140 -20.29 1.76 20.83
N ARG A 141 -20.53 2.99 20.39
CA ARG A 141 -20.80 4.16 21.21
C ARG A 141 -22.04 4.88 20.77
N ASP A 142 -22.72 5.56 21.69
CA ASP A 142 -23.92 6.35 21.38
C ASP A 142 -23.58 7.73 20.77
N ALA A 143 -22.39 8.28 21.11
CA ALA A 143 -21.92 9.57 20.62
C ALA A 143 -20.41 9.55 20.33
N SER A 144 -19.99 10.49 19.48
CA SER A 144 -18.58 10.67 19.14
C SER A 144 -17.79 11.17 20.37
N PRO A 145 -16.62 10.59 20.62
CA PRO A 145 -15.69 11.11 21.65
C PRO A 145 -15.04 12.44 21.22
N CYS A 146 -15.21 12.85 19.96
CA CYS A 146 -14.59 14.03 19.37
C CYS A 146 -15.58 15.21 19.15
N GLY A 147 -16.77 15.15 19.77
CA GLY A 147 -17.80 16.17 19.62
C GLY A 147 -18.79 15.89 18.49
N ASN A 148 -19.66 16.86 18.19
CA ASN A 148 -20.79 16.69 17.27
C ASN A 148 -20.43 16.94 15.80
N ASP A 149 -19.26 17.48 15.51
CA ASP A 149 -18.81 17.83 14.16
C ASP A 149 -17.73 16.89 13.59
N TRP A 150 -17.37 15.84 14.37
CA TRP A 150 -16.41 14.81 13.98
C TRP A 150 -16.82 13.41 14.47
N PRO A 151 -17.64 12.68 13.71
CA PRO A 151 -18.45 13.10 12.56
C PRO A 151 -19.69 13.90 12.99
N ALA A 152 -20.40 14.50 12.02
CA ALA A 152 -21.69 15.13 12.26
C ALA A 152 -22.67 14.16 12.90
N ALA A 153 -23.32 14.59 13.98
CA ALA A 153 -24.20 13.75 14.82
C ALA A 153 -25.35 13.10 14.03
N GLU A 154 -25.83 13.76 12.98
CA GLU A 154 -26.90 13.24 12.11
C GLU A 154 -26.53 11.94 11.37
N HIS A 155 -25.24 11.74 11.09
CA HIS A 155 -24.75 10.49 10.49
C HIS A 155 -24.63 9.35 11.51
N ALA A 156 -24.65 9.66 12.79
CA ALA A 156 -24.55 8.71 13.89
C ALA A 156 -25.88 8.47 14.63
N ALA A 157 -27.02 8.54 13.93
CA ALA A 157 -28.36 8.39 14.51
C ALA A 157 -28.58 7.11 15.30
N SER A 158 -27.82 6.05 15.00
CA SER A 158 -27.82 4.77 15.75
C SER A 158 -26.48 4.55 16.50
N GLY A 159 -25.71 5.62 16.75
CA GLY A 159 -24.38 5.56 17.35
C GLY A 159 -23.27 5.48 16.31
N LEU A 160 -22.10 5.11 16.76
CA LEU A 160 -20.91 4.94 15.93
C LEU A 160 -20.00 3.85 16.48
N VAL A 161 -19.09 3.37 15.64
CA VAL A 161 -17.98 2.53 16.06
C VAL A 161 -16.74 3.39 16.27
N PHE A 162 -16.03 3.14 17.35
CA PHE A 162 -14.64 3.58 17.52
C PHE A 162 -13.72 2.36 17.50
N ASP A 163 -12.86 2.30 16.50
CA ASP A 163 -11.88 1.23 16.28
C ASP A 163 -10.49 1.79 16.57
N THR A 164 -9.79 1.18 17.54
CA THR A 164 -8.46 1.63 18.00
C THR A 164 -7.29 0.95 17.26
N LEU A 165 -7.56 -0.03 16.38
CA LEU A 165 -6.54 -0.70 15.57
C LEU A 165 -6.17 0.12 14.34
N ALA A 166 -7.11 0.87 13.79
CA ALA A 166 -6.87 1.74 12.64
C ALA A 166 -5.82 2.82 12.97
N ALA A 167 -5.08 3.18 11.95
CA ALA A 167 -4.06 4.23 11.99
C ALA A 167 -4.08 5.01 10.66
N HIS A 168 -3.25 6.04 10.57
CA HIS A 168 -2.96 6.70 9.31
C HIS A 168 -1.50 7.11 9.19
N VAL A 169 -1.07 7.37 7.97
CA VAL A 169 0.24 7.94 7.61
C VAL A 169 0.05 9.03 6.58
N PHE A 170 1.03 9.91 6.40
CA PHE A 170 1.04 10.75 5.22
C PHE A 170 1.84 10.03 4.11
N PRO A 171 1.22 9.55 3.02
CA PRO A 171 1.85 8.65 2.04
C PRO A 171 3.18 9.13 1.49
N ARG A 172 3.26 10.43 1.16
CA ARG A 172 4.48 11.05 0.63
C ARG A 172 5.60 11.11 1.66
N ARG A 173 5.26 11.30 2.95
CA ARG A 173 6.25 11.26 4.03
C ARG A 173 6.77 9.85 4.26
N VAL A 174 5.93 8.82 4.15
CA VAL A 174 6.41 7.43 4.18
C VAL A 174 7.40 7.17 3.06
N SER A 175 7.09 7.59 1.83
CA SER A 175 8.03 7.45 0.70
C SER A 175 9.32 8.26 0.93
N ALA A 176 9.23 9.45 1.52
CA ALA A 176 10.38 10.27 1.88
C ALA A 176 11.23 9.62 2.99
N LEU A 177 10.61 9.02 4.01
CA LEU A 177 11.26 8.28 5.09
C LEU A 177 12.07 7.10 4.52
N LEU A 178 11.41 6.24 3.72
CA LEU A 178 12.06 5.08 3.10
C LEU A 178 13.20 5.51 2.17
N GLY A 179 12.98 6.56 1.36
CA GLY A 179 14.02 7.15 0.52
C GLY A 179 15.16 7.77 1.32
N ALA A 180 14.90 8.37 2.49
CA ALA A 180 15.94 8.90 3.37
C ALA A 180 16.84 7.78 3.92
N PHE A 181 16.24 6.69 4.40
CA PHE A 181 16.99 5.51 4.83
C PHE A 181 17.86 4.95 3.69
N LEU A 182 17.30 4.80 2.51
CA LEU A 182 18.00 4.23 1.34
C LEU A 182 19.10 5.15 0.78
N ARG A 183 19.06 6.45 1.00
CA ARG A 183 20.18 7.36 0.61
C ARG A 183 21.46 7.08 1.40
N SER A 184 21.37 6.51 2.59
CA SER A 184 22.52 6.08 3.40
C SER A 184 22.87 4.61 3.22
N ALA A 185 22.18 3.90 2.34
CA ALA A 185 22.34 2.47 2.09
C ALA A 185 23.73 2.14 1.53
N ARG A 186 24.26 1.00 1.90
CA ARG A 186 25.56 0.46 1.42
C ARG A 186 25.37 -0.59 0.32
N HIS A 187 24.27 -1.31 0.37
CA HIS A 187 23.97 -2.43 -0.52
C HIS A 187 22.92 -2.09 -1.57
N VAL A 188 22.14 -1.02 -1.38
CA VAL A 188 21.08 -0.62 -2.29
C VAL A 188 21.45 0.67 -3.02
N ARG A 189 21.32 0.66 -4.33
CA ARG A 189 21.41 1.83 -5.19
C ARG A 189 20.02 2.11 -5.80
N ILE A 190 19.64 3.39 -5.86
CA ILE A 190 18.40 3.84 -6.51
C ILE A 190 18.77 4.56 -7.80
N ARG A 191 18.04 4.24 -8.87
CA ARG A 191 18.13 4.94 -10.16
C ARG A 191 16.73 5.39 -10.57
N GLU A 192 16.49 6.66 -10.47
CA GLU A 192 15.30 7.34 -10.95
C GLU A 192 15.43 7.67 -12.43
N GLY A 193 14.29 7.85 -13.15
CA GLY A 193 14.27 8.10 -14.58
C GLY A 193 14.74 6.90 -15.42
N ALA A 194 14.82 5.71 -14.84
CA ALA A 194 15.27 4.47 -15.47
C ALA A 194 14.06 3.58 -15.81
N GLU A 195 13.57 3.69 -17.03
CA GLU A 195 12.44 2.88 -17.52
C GLU A 195 12.92 1.53 -18.03
N LEU A 196 12.22 0.46 -17.64
CA LEU A 196 12.43 -0.87 -18.16
C LEU A 196 11.87 -0.97 -19.58
N ASP A 197 12.73 -1.29 -20.57
CA ASP A 197 12.36 -1.51 -21.99
C ASP A 197 12.12 -3.00 -22.28
N ARG A 198 13.10 -3.85 -21.94
CA ARG A 198 13.01 -5.31 -22.11
C ARG A 198 13.40 -6.04 -20.86
N PHE A 199 12.74 -7.19 -20.63
CA PHE A 199 12.96 -8.02 -19.47
C PHE A 199 13.11 -9.49 -19.89
N ASP A 200 14.35 -9.95 -19.96
CA ASP A 200 14.72 -11.33 -20.27
C ASP A 200 14.99 -12.10 -18.97
N ALA A 201 13.92 -12.65 -18.40
CA ALA A 201 13.99 -13.39 -17.15
C ALA A 201 14.84 -14.67 -17.23
N ALA A 202 14.83 -15.34 -18.40
CA ALA A 202 15.58 -16.58 -18.59
C ALA A 202 17.10 -16.33 -18.57
N ARG A 203 17.54 -15.19 -19.11
CA ARG A 203 18.95 -14.79 -19.09
C ARG A 203 19.34 -13.96 -17.87
N GLY A 204 18.36 -13.51 -17.06
CA GLY A 204 18.57 -12.59 -15.95
C GLY A 204 19.10 -11.24 -16.43
N ILE A 205 18.52 -10.67 -17.50
CA ILE A 205 18.93 -9.39 -18.09
C ILE A 205 17.71 -8.48 -18.21
N ALA A 206 17.83 -7.27 -17.67
CA ALA A 206 16.92 -6.15 -17.90
C ALA A 206 17.60 -5.12 -18.80
N THR A 207 16.93 -4.68 -19.87
CA THR A 207 17.39 -3.59 -20.73
C THR A 207 16.59 -2.33 -20.37
N LEU A 208 17.27 -1.25 -20.07
CA LEU A 208 16.66 0.05 -19.81
C LEU A 208 16.40 0.80 -21.13
N SER A 209 15.51 1.80 -21.09
CA SER A 209 15.19 2.67 -22.25
C SER A 209 16.41 3.41 -22.81
N THR A 210 17.47 3.54 -22.04
CA THR A 210 18.78 4.07 -22.46
C THR A 210 19.61 3.09 -23.29
N GLY A 211 19.19 1.83 -23.41
CA GLY A 211 19.96 0.74 -24.01
C GLY A 211 20.96 0.05 -23.06
N GLU A 212 21.08 0.54 -21.83
CA GLU A 212 21.93 -0.11 -20.80
C GLU A 212 21.34 -1.46 -20.40
N GLU A 213 22.19 -2.48 -20.24
CA GLU A 213 21.81 -3.78 -19.74
C GLU A 213 22.21 -3.95 -18.26
N VAL A 214 21.26 -4.44 -17.45
CA VAL A 214 21.47 -4.82 -16.05
C VAL A 214 21.31 -6.33 -15.93
N ALA A 215 22.39 -7.04 -15.63
CA ALA A 215 22.34 -8.45 -15.29
C ALA A 215 21.94 -8.62 -13.82
N PHE A 216 21.03 -9.53 -13.52
CA PHE A 216 20.54 -9.75 -12.16
C PHE A 216 20.50 -11.26 -11.81
N GLY A 217 20.69 -11.54 -10.52
CA GLY A 217 20.42 -12.89 -9.99
C GLY A 217 18.94 -13.13 -9.81
N HIS A 218 18.26 -12.20 -9.12
CA HIS A 218 16.81 -12.19 -8.93
C HIS A 218 16.24 -10.83 -9.27
N ALA A 219 14.93 -10.77 -9.61
CA ALA A 219 14.22 -9.53 -9.81
C ALA A 219 12.89 -9.50 -9.04
N ILE A 220 12.59 -8.39 -8.36
CA ILE A 220 11.28 -8.11 -7.78
C ILE A 220 10.55 -7.12 -8.67
N VAL A 221 9.37 -7.51 -9.18
CA VAL A 221 8.51 -6.66 -10.00
C VAL A 221 7.49 -5.96 -9.12
N ALA A 222 7.74 -4.68 -8.80
CA ALA A 222 6.97 -3.82 -7.90
C ALA A 222 6.48 -2.52 -8.57
N ALA A 223 6.27 -2.55 -9.91
CA ALA A 223 5.95 -1.40 -10.75
C ALA A 223 4.45 -0.99 -10.73
N GLY A 224 3.76 -1.26 -9.61
CA GLY A 224 2.34 -0.95 -9.47
C GLY A 224 1.49 -1.68 -10.52
N TYR A 225 0.56 -0.97 -11.20
CA TYR A 225 -0.28 -1.58 -12.22
C TYR A 225 0.51 -2.04 -13.47
N ARG A 226 1.69 -1.47 -13.73
CA ARG A 226 2.57 -1.89 -14.81
C ARG A 226 3.24 -3.25 -14.55
N SER A 227 3.19 -3.74 -13.30
CA SER A 227 3.68 -5.08 -12.98
C SER A 227 2.90 -6.18 -13.69
N PHE A 228 1.59 -6.00 -13.90
CA PHE A 228 0.74 -7.02 -14.51
C PHE A 228 1.21 -7.39 -15.92
N PRO A 229 1.32 -6.46 -16.89
CA PRO A 229 1.81 -6.81 -18.23
C PRO A 229 3.26 -7.31 -18.24
N ILE A 230 4.12 -6.86 -17.32
CA ILE A 230 5.50 -7.39 -17.21
C ILE A 230 5.46 -8.88 -16.83
N LEU A 231 4.67 -9.25 -15.83
CA LEU A 231 4.55 -10.62 -15.37
C LEU A 231 3.83 -11.51 -16.39
N GLU A 232 2.79 -11.02 -17.04
CA GLU A 232 2.04 -11.73 -18.09
C GLU A 232 2.92 -12.07 -19.31
N ALA A 233 3.84 -11.17 -19.68
CA ALA A 233 4.73 -11.35 -20.82
C ALA A 233 5.80 -12.45 -20.60
N LEU A 234 5.97 -12.92 -19.37
CA LEU A 234 6.96 -13.94 -19.01
C LEU A 234 6.44 -15.38 -19.18
N GLY A 235 5.14 -15.58 -19.30
CA GLY A 235 4.51 -16.90 -19.38
C GLY A 235 3.67 -17.09 -20.64
N ALA A 236 2.93 -18.19 -20.67
CA ALA A 236 1.94 -18.42 -21.71
C ALA A 236 0.80 -17.36 -21.62
N PRO A 237 0.20 -16.95 -22.75
CA PRO A 237 -0.91 -16.02 -22.76
C PRO A 237 -2.05 -16.46 -21.83
N LEU A 238 -2.52 -15.54 -20.98
CA LEU A 238 -3.61 -15.81 -20.05
C LEU A 238 -4.96 -15.35 -20.66
N PRO A 239 -6.05 -16.11 -20.46
CA PRO A 239 -7.39 -15.71 -20.91
C PRO A 239 -7.88 -14.39 -20.31
N ARG A 240 -7.43 -14.06 -19.08
CA ARG A 240 -7.77 -12.82 -18.37
C ARG A 240 -6.51 -12.17 -17.81
N PRO A 241 -6.45 -10.82 -17.72
CA PRO A 241 -5.31 -10.14 -17.15
C PRO A 241 -5.16 -10.44 -15.66
N LEU A 242 -3.90 -10.46 -15.16
CA LEU A 242 -3.59 -10.63 -13.74
C LEU A 242 -4.11 -9.50 -12.87
N GLY A 243 -4.39 -8.35 -13.47
CA GLY A 243 -4.94 -7.20 -12.79
C GLY A 243 -5.15 -6.02 -13.73
N GLN A 244 -5.62 -4.91 -13.15
CA GLN A 244 -5.92 -3.70 -13.91
C GLN A 244 -5.63 -2.43 -13.11
N PRO A 245 -5.37 -1.30 -13.76
CA PRO A 245 -5.36 0.00 -13.10
C PRO A 245 -6.78 0.39 -12.66
N VAL A 246 -6.89 0.96 -11.46
CA VAL A 246 -8.12 1.58 -10.97
C VAL A 246 -7.79 3.01 -10.55
N LYS A 247 -8.41 3.99 -11.23
CA LYS A 247 -8.23 5.40 -10.92
C LYS A 247 -8.88 5.73 -9.57
N GLY A 248 -8.20 6.57 -8.81
CA GLY A 248 -8.72 7.15 -7.60
C GLY A 248 -8.36 8.60 -7.50
N GLN A 249 -9.33 9.42 -7.07
CA GLN A 249 -9.16 10.84 -6.85
C GLN A 249 -9.28 11.16 -5.36
N ALA A 250 -8.53 12.15 -4.90
CA ALA A 250 -8.53 12.65 -3.53
C ALA A 250 -8.20 14.14 -3.51
N ALA A 251 -8.61 14.84 -2.45
CA ALA A 251 -8.28 16.24 -2.22
C ALA A 251 -7.61 16.40 -0.85
N LEU A 252 -6.79 17.44 -0.73
CA LEU A 252 -6.22 17.92 0.51
C LEU A 252 -6.86 19.28 0.84
N LEU A 253 -7.44 19.37 2.02
CA LEU A 253 -8.08 20.58 2.53
C LEU A 253 -7.21 21.25 3.59
N ALA A 254 -7.22 22.58 3.65
CA ALA A 254 -6.62 23.34 4.74
C ALA A 254 -7.65 23.49 5.87
N ALA A 255 -7.39 22.88 7.02
CA ALA A 255 -8.23 22.97 8.21
C ALA A 255 -7.36 22.84 9.45
N ASP A 256 -7.47 23.78 10.36
CA ASP A 256 -6.75 23.75 11.64
C ASP A 256 -7.50 22.85 12.63
N ILE A 257 -7.23 21.55 12.50
CA ILE A 257 -7.77 20.50 13.37
C ILE A 257 -6.65 19.67 13.96
N ASP A 258 -6.94 19.04 15.08
CA ASP A 258 -6.01 18.13 15.74
C ASP A 258 -5.67 16.94 14.83
N PRO A 259 -4.40 16.72 14.47
CA PRO A 259 -3.99 15.57 13.65
C PRO A 259 -4.14 14.22 14.38
N ASP A 260 -4.38 14.23 15.70
CA ASP A 260 -4.64 13.03 16.49
C ASP A 260 -6.12 12.61 16.51
N LEU A 261 -7.01 13.35 15.83
CA LEU A 261 -8.38 12.91 15.64
C LEU A 261 -8.43 11.58 14.89
N PRO A 262 -9.34 10.66 15.27
CA PRO A 262 -9.56 9.43 14.53
C PRO A 262 -10.01 9.72 13.10
N LEU A 263 -9.51 8.96 12.12
CA LEU A 263 -10.02 9.08 10.76
C LEU A 263 -11.51 8.73 10.69
N LEU A 264 -12.26 9.38 9.80
CA LEU A 264 -13.67 9.05 9.54
C LEU A 264 -13.79 8.12 8.33
N TYR A 265 -14.71 7.17 8.42
CA TYR A 265 -15.07 6.30 7.31
C TYR A 265 -16.58 6.11 7.23
N LEU A 266 -17.18 6.43 6.09
CA LEU A 266 -18.59 6.16 5.80
C LEU A 266 -18.80 5.93 4.29
N ASP A 267 -19.33 4.77 3.92
CA ASP A 267 -19.73 4.44 2.54
C ASP A 267 -18.66 4.78 1.47
N GLY A 268 -17.42 4.35 1.72
CA GLY A 268 -16.30 4.57 0.80
C GLY A 268 -15.67 5.96 0.86
N LEU A 269 -16.24 6.88 1.62
CA LEU A 269 -15.67 8.17 1.94
C LEU A 269 -14.73 8.04 3.14
N TYR A 270 -13.55 8.66 3.03
CA TYR A 270 -12.55 8.78 4.07
C TYR A 270 -12.27 10.25 4.34
N VAL A 271 -12.13 10.61 5.60
CA VAL A 271 -11.60 11.90 6.05
C VAL A 271 -10.43 11.62 6.98
N VAL A 272 -9.24 12.02 6.59
CA VAL A 272 -7.98 11.65 7.27
C VAL A 272 -7.27 12.93 7.69
N PRO A 273 -7.16 13.21 9.01
CA PRO A 273 -6.38 14.34 9.50
C PRO A 273 -4.89 14.08 9.30
N HIS A 274 -4.17 15.17 8.99
CA HIS A 274 -2.72 15.15 8.85
C HIS A 274 -2.10 16.36 9.56
N GLU A 275 -0.82 16.28 9.87
CA GLU A 275 -0.08 17.39 10.44
C GLU A 275 -0.06 18.63 9.54
N GLY A 276 0.16 19.80 10.15
CA GLY A 276 0.28 21.07 9.46
C GLY A 276 -1.05 21.64 8.95
N GLY A 277 -2.15 21.34 9.67
CA GLY A 277 -3.47 21.85 9.32
C GLY A 277 -3.96 21.31 7.98
N ARG A 278 -3.84 20.02 7.75
CA ARG A 278 -4.24 19.37 6.51
C ARG A 278 -5.18 18.20 6.77
N VAL A 279 -6.19 18.07 5.92
CA VAL A 279 -7.15 16.95 5.95
C VAL A 279 -7.28 16.39 4.56
N ALA A 280 -6.98 15.10 4.41
CA ALA A 280 -7.19 14.41 3.15
C ALA A 280 -8.61 13.85 3.08
N VAL A 281 -9.30 14.08 1.98
CA VAL A 281 -10.63 13.53 1.70
C VAL A 281 -10.63 12.74 0.41
N GLY A 282 -11.30 11.59 0.41
CA GLY A 282 -11.30 10.67 -0.73
C GLY A 282 -12.10 9.41 -0.44
N SER A 283 -12.22 8.50 -1.37
CA SER A 283 -11.63 8.55 -2.69
C SER A 283 -12.58 7.94 -3.71
N THR A 284 -12.49 8.38 -4.93
CA THR A 284 -13.16 7.68 -6.03
C THR A 284 -12.54 6.29 -6.29
N SER A 285 -13.23 5.47 -7.05
CA SER A 285 -12.75 4.14 -7.45
C SER A 285 -13.31 3.79 -8.84
N GLU A 286 -12.54 4.13 -9.88
CA GLU A 286 -13.00 4.15 -11.26
C GLU A 286 -12.27 3.05 -12.06
N ASN A 287 -13.04 2.10 -12.61
CA ASN A 287 -12.50 1.06 -13.51
C ASN A 287 -12.45 1.53 -14.97
N ARG A 288 -13.13 2.64 -15.30
CA ARG A 288 -13.12 3.29 -16.63
C ARG A 288 -12.90 4.78 -16.42
N PHE A 289 -11.98 5.36 -17.15
CA PHE A 289 -11.61 6.77 -17.07
C PHE A 289 -11.01 7.21 -18.41
N ALA A 290 -11.20 8.49 -18.77
CA ALA A 290 -10.61 9.05 -19.99
C ALA A 290 -9.16 9.49 -19.73
N ASP A 291 -8.91 10.19 -18.63
CA ASP A 291 -7.58 10.63 -18.20
C ASP A 291 -7.24 10.03 -16.84
N PRO A 292 -6.11 9.29 -16.71
CA PRO A 292 -5.72 8.62 -15.50
C PRO A 292 -5.25 9.55 -14.37
N PHE A 293 -4.82 10.77 -14.70
CA PHE A 293 -4.11 11.66 -13.75
C PHE A 293 -4.79 13.00 -13.53
N SER A 294 -5.87 13.32 -14.26
CA SER A 294 -6.71 14.50 -13.99
C SER A 294 -7.81 14.20 -12.99
N THR A 295 -8.27 15.24 -12.27
CA THR A 295 -9.46 15.18 -11.42
C THR A 295 -10.66 15.75 -12.15
N ASP A 296 -11.87 15.35 -11.74
CA ASP A 296 -13.14 15.74 -12.35
C ASP A 296 -14.24 15.98 -11.30
N ALA A 297 -15.48 16.16 -11.74
CA ALA A 297 -16.64 16.43 -10.88
C ALA A 297 -16.90 15.36 -9.81
N GLN A 298 -16.45 14.11 -10.01
CA GLN A 298 -16.59 13.07 -8.98
C GLN A 298 -15.78 13.43 -7.73
N LEU A 299 -14.64 14.13 -7.86
CA LEU A 299 -13.91 14.63 -6.71
C LEU A 299 -14.66 15.76 -5.99
N ASP A 300 -15.36 16.63 -6.74
CA ASP A 300 -16.17 17.70 -6.12
C ASP A 300 -17.30 17.10 -5.27
N GLU A 301 -17.94 16.03 -5.72
CA GLU A 301 -18.93 15.28 -4.95
C GLU A 301 -18.33 14.66 -3.68
N VAL A 302 -17.10 14.08 -3.78
CA VAL A 302 -16.39 13.55 -2.62
C VAL A 302 -16.09 14.63 -1.60
N VAL A 303 -15.64 15.81 -2.03
CA VAL A 303 -15.37 16.97 -1.15
C VAL A 303 -16.67 17.47 -0.50
N ALA A 304 -17.75 17.59 -1.26
CA ALA A 304 -19.06 18.00 -0.73
C ALA A 304 -19.56 17.02 0.35
N ARG A 305 -19.49 15.72 0.10
CA ARG A 305 -19.85 14.68 1.08
C ARG A 305 -18.96 14.73 2.33
N ALA A 306 -17.67 15.03 2.18
CA ALA A 306 -16.76 15.14 3.31
C ALA A 306 -17.10 16.32 4.22
N ARG A 307 -17.52 17.46 3.66
CA ARG A 307 -17.98 18.63 4.42
C ARG A 307 -19.27 18.36 5.18
N VAL A 308 -20.18 17.58 4.59
CA VAL A 308 -21.42 17.15 5.28
C VAL A 308 -21.09 16.16 6.41
N LEU A 309 -20.16 15.20 6.17
CA LEU A 309 -19.77 14.23 7.20
C LEU A 309 -18.99 14.87 8.36
N ALA A 310 -18.18 15.88 8.07
CA ALA A 310 -17.35 16.61 9.04
C ALA A 310 -17.55 18.13 8.85
N PRO A 311 -18.56 18.74 9.50
CA PRO A 311 -18.91 20.16 9.36
C PRO A 311 -17.75 21.13 9.64
N VAL A 312 -16.80 20.75 10.47
CA VAL A 312 -15.56 21.52 10.69
C VAL A 312 -14.80 21.82 9.38
N LEU A 313 -15.06 21.07 8.30
CA LEU A 313 -14.48 21.26 6.98
C LEU A 313 -15.34 22.14 6.04
N GLU A 314 -16.48 22.68 6.48
CA GLU A 314 -17.43 23.39 5.62
C GLU A 314 -16.75 24.47 4.76
N ASN A 315 -15.94 25.31 5.41
CA ASN A 315 -15.23 26.42 4.78
C ASN A 315 -13.75 26.14 4.48
N ALA A 316 -13.30 24.89 4.64
CA ALA A 316 -11.91 24.51 4.39
C ALA A 316 -11.57 24.65 2.90
N GLU A 317 -10.47 25.34 2.58
CA GLU A 317 -9.98 25.49 1.22
C GLU A 317 -9.41 24.17 0.68
N VAL A 318 -9.72 23.83 -0.57
CA VAL A 318 -9.08 22.72 -1.27
C VAL A 318 -7.72 23.19 -1.77
N VAL A 319 -6.65 22.79 -1.10
CA VAL A 319 -5.27 23.23 -1.41
C VAL A 319 -4.55 22.30 -2.38
N GLU A 320 -5.03 21.08 -2.55
CA GLU A 320 -4.49 20.15 -3.55
C GLU A 320 -5.56 19.17 -4.04
N ARG A 321 -5.51 18.86 -5.33
CA ARG A 321 -6.31 17.82 -5.99
C ARG A 321 -5.35 16.79 -6.59
N TRP A 322 -5.64 15.51 -6.41
CA TRP A 322 -4.78 14.43 -6.85
C TRP A 322 -5.59 13.30 -7.50
N ALA A 323 -5.04 12.74 -8.56
CA ALA A 323 -5.52 11.50 -9.17
C ALA A 323 -4.36 10.55 -9.46
N GLY A 324 -4.63 9.24 -9.39
CA GLY A 324 -3.62 8.22 -9.69
C GLY A 324 -4.21 6.82 -9.83
N LEU A 325 -3.37 5.90 -10.32
CA LEU A 325 -3.77 4.55 -10.68
C LEU A 325 -3.31 3.54 -9.64
N ARG A 326 -4.25 2.88 -8.99
CA ARG A 326 -3.99 1.80 -8.04
C ARG A 326 -3.91 0.45 -8.74
N PRO A 327 -2.94 -0.42 -8.40
CA PRO A 327 -2.83 -1.77 -8.94
C PRO A 327 -3.88 -2.68 -8.29
N LYS A 328 -4.93 -3.05 -9.01
CA LYS A 328 -5.95 -3.99 -8.55
C LYS A 328 -5.73 -5.34 -9.20
N ALA A 329 -5.22 -6.31 -8.44
CA ALA A 329 -5.09 -7.69 -8.90
C ALA A 329 -6.45 -8.33 -9.18
N ILE A 330 -6.48 -9.39 -9.98
CA ILE A 330 -7.70 -10.07 -10.42
C ILE A 330 -8.59 -10.51 -9.24
N ASP A 331 -8.01 -10.99 -8.13
CA ASP A 331 -8.71 -11.39 -6.91
C ASP A 331 -8.80 -10.31 -5.84
N ARG A 332 -8.33 -9.07 -6.13
CA ARG A 332 -8.26 -7.93 -5.21
C ARG A 332 -7.30 -8.11 -4.03
N ASP A 333 -6.63 -9.26 -3.91
CA ASP A 333 -5.61 -9.51 -2.91
C ASP A 333 -4.22 -9.06 -3.41
N PRO A 334 -3.26 -8.75 -2.53
CA PRO A 334 -1.88 -8.57 -2.93
C PRO A 334 -1.33 -9.78 -3.68
N MET A 335 -0.39 -9.54 -4.58
CA MET A 335 0.24 -10.55 -5.41
C MET A 335 1.73 -10.61 -5.10
N VAL A 336 2.18 -11.73 -4.51
CA VAL A 336 3.57 -11.93 -4.07
C VAL A 336 4.03 -13.36 -4.42
N GLY A 337 5.31 -13.49 -4.74
CA GLY A 337 5.96 -14.80 -4.92
C GLY A 337 6.55 -15.02 -6.30
N GLU A 338 7.23 -16.15 -6.44
CA GLU A 338 7.94 -16.57 -7.66
C GLU A 338 7.01 -16.68 -8.87
N HIS A 339 7.50 -16.24 -10.03
CA HIS A 339 6.82 -16.51 -11.29
C HIS A 339 6.88 -18.00 -11.62
N PRO A 340 5.75 -18.63 -12.05
CA PRO A 340 5.72 -20.09 -12.30
C PRO A 340 6.78 -20.58 -13.27
N ASP A 341 7.06 -19.82 -14.34
CA ASP A 341 8.02 -20.19 -15.39
C ASP A 341 9.42 -19.61 -15.15
N HIS A 342 9.58 -18.64 -14.24
CA HIS A 342 10.84 -17.93 -13.96
C HIS A 342 11.03 -17.70 -12.47
N ARG A 343 11.56 -18.68 -11.76
CA ARG A 343 11.72 -18.63 -10.29
C ARG A 343 12.61 -17.48 -9.78
N ASN A 344 13.47 -16.94 -10.64
CA ASN A 344 14.29 -15.77 -10.35
C ASN A 344 13.51 -14.43 -10.46
N VAL A 345 12.24 -14.46 -10.83
CA VAL A 345 11.35 -13.28 -10.88
C VAL A 345 10.27 -13.41 -9.83
N ILE A 346 10.19 -12.43 -8.95
CA ILE A 346 9.26 -12.36 -7.83
C ILE A 346 8.27 -11.21 -8.06
N ALA A 347 6.98 -11.50 -8.02
CA ALA A 347 5.95 -10.47 -8.00
C ALA A 347 5.87 -9.81 -6.61
N LEU A 348 5.66 -8.49 -6.56
CA LEU A 348 5.34 -7.73 -5.36
C LEU A 348 4.41 -6.56 -5.74
N THR A 349 3.14 -6.83 -5.94
CA THR A 349 2.19 -5.86 -6.49
C THR A 349 0.75 -6.13 -6.03
N GLY A 350 -0.24 -5.51 -6.64
CA GLY A 350 -1.66 -5.82 -6.45
C GLY A 350 -2.27 -5.34 -5.13
N GLY A 351 -1.52 -4.65 -4.28
CA GLY A 351 -1.99 -4.26 -2.93
C GLY A 351 -3.11 -3.22 -2.89
N PHE A 352 -3.51 -2.67 -4.03
CA PHE A 352 -4.68 -1.81 -4.21
C PHE A 352 -4.84 -0.75 -3.10
N LYS A 353 -5.84 -0.92 -2.21
CA LYS A 353 -6.13 0.03 -1.11
C LYS A 353 -5.40 -0.28 0.20
N VAL A 354 -4.71 -1.43 0.30
CA VAL A 354 -4.09 -1.89 1.55
C VAL A 354 -2.56 -1.84 1.55
N SER A 355 -1.94 -1.37 0.46
CA SER A 355 -0.48 -1.41 0.26
C SER A 355 0.30 -0.79 1.41
N PHE A 356 -0.06 0.40 1.90
CA PHE A 356 0.68 1.08 2.98
C PHE A 356 0.68 0.30 4.30
N GLY A 357 -0.39 -0.41 4.60
CA GLY A 357 -0.49 -1.22 5.81
C GLY A 357 0.26 -2.55 5.73
N LEU A 358 0.48 -3.08 4.52
CA LEU A 358 0.99 -4.45 4.33
C LEU A 358 2.40 -4.51 3.71
N ALA A 359 2.86 -3.44 3.04
CA ALA A 359 4.03 -3.46 2.17
C ALA A 359 5.31 -3.99 2.85
N HIS A 360 5.56 -3.65 4.11
CA HIS A 360 6.74 -4.10 4.87
C HIS A 360 6.77 -5.63 5.03
N ARG A 361 5.62 -6.27 5.34
CA ARG A 361 5.52 -7.73 5.48
C ARG A 361 5.48 -8.45 4.13
N LEU A 362 4.83 -7.85 3.13
CA LEU A 362 4.84 -8.40 1.76
C LEU A 362 6.25 -8.33 1.16
N ALA A 363 7.02 -7.29 1.47
CA ALA A 363 8.43 -7.16 1.11
C ALA A 363 9.29 -8.25 1.78
N ASP A 364 9.07 -8.51 3.08
CA ASP A 364 9.76 -9.62 3.77
C ASP A 364 9.49 -10.96 3.08
N ALA A 365 8.24 -11.24 2.71
CA ALA A 365 7.86 -12.45 1.99
C ALA A 365 8.53 -12.54 0.61
N ALA A 366 8.60 -11.41 -0.12
CA ALA A 366 9.29 -11.38 -1.41
C ALA A 366 10.80 -11.66 -1.27
N LEU A 367 11.44 -11.09 -0.24
CA LEU A 367 12.87 -11.34 0.03
C LEU A 367 13.12 -12.77 0.52
N GLN A 368 12.20 -13.39 1.28
CA GLN A 368 12.30 -14.82 1.60
C GLN A 368 12.32 -15.69 0.34
N ALA A 369 11.50 -15.36 -0.67
CA ALA A 369 11.54 -16.04 -1.96
C ALA A 369 12.88 -15.83 -2.69
N VAL A 370 13.44 -14.62 -2.69
CA VAL A 370 14.79 -14.32 -3.23
C VAL A 370 15.88 -15.19 -2.58
N GLU A 371 15.76 -15.46 -1.28
CA GLU A 371 16.69 -16.29 -0.51
C GLU A 371 16.42 -17.81 -0.64
N GLY A 372 15.44 -18.21 -1.48
CA GLY A 372 15.06 -19.61 -1.69
C GLY A 372 14.21 -20.22 -0.58
N GLY A 373 13.69 -19.38 0.34
CA GLY A 373 12.76 -19.78 1.39
C GLY A 373 11.31 -19.87 0.88
N THR A 374 10.43 -20.45 1.70
CA THR A 374 8.99 -20.48 1.43
C THR A 374 8.30 -19.36 2.22
N PRO A 375 7.76 -18.31 1.55
CA PRO A 375 7.07 -17.24 2.23
C PRO A 375 5.80 -17.73 2.95
N VAL A 376 5.63 -17.28 4.21
CA VAL A 376 4.39 -17.52 4.97
C VAL A 376 3.39 -16.43 4.61
N LEU A 377 2.49 -16.75 3.69
CA LEU A 377 1.46 -15.85 3.16
C LEU A 377 0.11 -16.55 3.10
N PRO A 378 -1.01 -15.80 3.17
CA PRO A 378 -2.31 -16.33 2.78
C PRO A 378 -2.26 -16.90 1.36
N THR A 379 -2.88 -18.07 1.15
CA THR A 379 -2.82 -18.77 -0.14
C THR A 379 -3.21 -17.89 -1.32
N SER A 380 -4.21 -17.02 -1.16
CA SER A 380 -4.68 -16.12 -2.22
C SER A 380 -3.70 -14.99 -2.56
N PHE A 381 -2.65 -14.76 -1.74
CA PHE A 381 -1.64 -13.74 -2.02
C PHE A 381 -0.53 -14.26 -2.95
N HIS A 382 -0.40 -15.57 -3.11
CA HIS A 382 0.61 -16.13 -4.01
C HIS A 382 0.30 -15.80 -5.48
N LEU A 383 1.33 -15.40 -6.25
CA LEU A 383 1.20 -15.17 -7.69
C LEU A 383 0.56 -16.37 -8.40
N SER A 384 0.93 -17.60 -8.03
CA SER A 384 0.36 -18.84 -8.59
C SER A 384 -1.16 -18.94 -8.43
N SER A 385 -1.72 -18.43 -7.34
CA SER A 385 -3.18 -18.38 -7.13
C SER A 385 -3.85 -17.41 -8.11
N HIS A 386 -3.25 -16.22 -8.34
CA HIS A 386 -3.76 -15.26 -9.32
C HIS A 386 -3.66 -15.79 -10.75
N VAL A 387 -2.56 -16.47 -11.10
CA VAL A 387 -2.40 -17.13 -12.40
C VAL A 387 -3.47 -18.22 -12.58
N ALA A 388 -3.72 -19.04 -11.56
CA ALA A 388 -4.78 -20.04 -11.62
C ALA A 388 -6.17 -19.46 -11.83
N VAL A 389 -6.46 -18.27 -11.27
CA VAL A 389 -7.73 -17.53 -11.51
C VAL A 389 -7.75 -16.94 -12.92
N ALA A 390 -6.66 -16.36 -13.38
CA ALA A 390 -6.56 -15.75 -14.72
C ALA A 390 -6.62 -16.78 -15.86
N SER A 391 -6.28 -18.04 -15.59
CA SER A 391 -6.30 -19.18 -16.54
C SER A 391 -7.70 -19.79 -16.73
N ARG A 392 -8.70 -19.38 -15.98
CA ARG A 392 -10.11 -19.82 -16.09
C ARG A 392 -10.89 -18.86 -16.96
#